data_d6a2311b4083903e817d56509fef57c3
#
_entry.id   d6a2311b4083903e817d56509fef57c3
#
_cell.length_a   1.000
_cell.length_b   1.000
_cell.length_c   1.000
_cell.angle_alpha   90.00
_cell.angle_beta   90.00
_cell.angle_gamma   90.00
#
_symmetry.space_group_name_H-M   'P 1'
#
loop_
_entity.id
_entity.type
_entity.pdbx_description
1 polymer ?
#
loop_
_entity_poly.entity_id
_entity_poly.type
_entity_poly.pdbx_seq_one_letter_code
_entity_poly.pdbx_strand_id
1 'polypeptide(L)'
;MKEIVIASSNKHKVSEITHKIHSYFQKIYSLEDFAEIGDIKEDGNSVLENSFIKSRVTFDYTNIPSVADDTALEVDILNGDPGLYTARYAGENVTYDDNMNKLLNAMDGVPFEERTARFRTVITYVDGGTNDFFVEGILEGHILEEKQGHLGFGYDPVFFVPEKGMSLATMSSDIKNEISHRGIAIDKFKNKIDQLFNV
;
A
#
# COMPACT_ATOMS: atom_id res chain seq x y z
N MET A 1 8.15 -15.56 -15.84
CA MET A 1 7.11 -14.78 -16.56
C MET A 1 7.77 -13.65 -17.30
N LYS A 2 7.18 -13.16 -18.41
CA LYS A 2 7.92 -12.20 -19.26
C LYS A 2 7.73 -10.74 -18.79
N GLU A 3 6.52 -10.32 -18.59
CA GLU A 3 6.21 -8.90 -18.35
C GLU A 3 5.09 -8.74 -17.31
N ILE A 4 5.05 -7.58 -16.63
CA ILE A 4 3.99 -7.18 -15.72
C ILE A 4 3.88 -5.65 -15.68
N VAL A 5 2.68 -5.12 -15.45
CA VAL A 5 2.45 -3.70 -15.20
C VAL A 5 2.08 -3.48 -13.74
N ILE A 6 2.78 -2.58 -13.06
CA ILE A 6 2.39 -2.10 -11.73
C ILE A 6 1.39 -0.95 -11.92
N ALA A 7 0.14 -1.21 -11.59
CA ALA A 7 -0.99 -0.28 -11.75
C ALA A 7 -1.03 0.75 -10.61
N SER A 8 0.00 1.58 -10.55
CA SER A 8 0.13 2.64 -9.55
C SER A 8 0.87 3.85 -10.13
N SER A 9 0.38 5.07 -9.81
CA SER A 9 1.07 6.33 -10.07
C SER A 9 1.95 6.78 -8.91
N ASN A 10 1.86 6.11 -7.75
CA ASN A 10 2.67 6.42 -6.57
C ASN A 10 4.07 5.82 -6.72
N LYS A 11 5.07 6.68 -6.98
CA LYS A 11 6.47 6.27 -7.20
C LYS A 11 7.08 5.48 -6.04
N HIS A 12 6.70 5.76 -4.79
CA HIS A 12 7.17 5.00 -3.63
C HIS A 12 6.65 3.57 -3.66
N LYS A 13 5.36 3.38 -3.93
CA LYS A 13 4.74 2.05 -4.08
C LYS A 13 5.36 1.28 -5.24
N VAL A 14 5.48 1.91 -6.40
CA VAL A 14 6.13 1.32 -7.59
C VAL A 14 7.54 0.85 -7.26
N SER A 15 8.35 1.68 -6.58
CA SER A 15 9.71 1.33 -6.18
C SER A 15 9.76 0.14 -5.22
N GLU A 16 8.93 0.14 -4.16
CA GLU A 16 8.87 -0.96 -3.17
C GLU A 16 8.45 -2.28 -3.83
N ILE A 17 7.43 -2.27 -4.70
CA ILE A 17 6.96 -3.46 -5.42
C ILE A 17 8.05 -3.94 -6.38
N THR A 18 8.58 -3.05 -7.24
CA THR A 18 9.62 -3.41 -8.22
C THR A 18 10.83 -4.04 -7.55
N HIS A 19 11.31 -3.46 -6.44
CA HIS A 19 12.47 -3.98 -5.71
C HIS A 19 12.28 -5.44 -5.29
N LYS A 20 11.09 -5.81 -4.84
CA LYS A 20 10.81 -7.17 -4.35
C LYS A 20 10.47 -8.19 -5.45
N ILE A 21 9.94 -7.76 -6.61
CA ILE A 21 9.49 -8.68 -7.67
C ILE A 21 10.39 -8.73 -8.90
N HIS A 22 11.46 -7.93 -8.96
CA HIS A 22 12.32 -7.80 -10.16
C HIS A 22 12.90 -9.14 -10.65
N SER A 23 13.12 -10.12 -9.78
CA SER A 23 13.63 -11.43 -10.13
C SER A 23 12.58 -12.36 -10.78
N TYR A 24 11.30 -12.03 -10.67
CA TYR A 24 10.17 -12.82 -11.19
C TYR A 24 9.78 -12.45 -12.62
N PHE A 25 10.11 -11.24 -13.06
CA PHE A 25 9.68 -10.71 -14.33
C PHE A 25 10.85 -10.15 -15.12
N GLN A 26 10.88 -10.43 -16.43
CA GLN A 26 11.91 -9.91 -17.33
C GLN A 26 11.76 -8.42 -17.58
N LYS A 27 10.51 -7.93 -17.54
CA LYS A 27 10.20 -6.51 -17.71
C LYS A 27 9.06 -6.10 -16.79
N ILE A 28 9.25 -5.00 -16.09
CA ILE A 28 8.27 -4.40 -15.19
C ILE A 28 7.99 -3.00 -15.71
N TYR A 29 6.72 -2.72 -15.93
CA TYR A 29 6.23 -1.41 -16.33
C TYR A 29 5.48 -0.77 -15.15
N SER A 30 5.24 0.52 -15.25
CA SER A 30 4.35 1.29 -14.38
C SER A 30 3.30 2.02 -15.22
N LEU A 31 2.35 2.72 -14.59
CA LEU A 31 1.40 3.57 -15.32
C LEU A 31 2.08 4.73 -16.07
N GLU A 32 3.28 5.14 -15.67
CA GLU A 32 4.04 6.17 -16.39
C GLU A 32 4.42 5.73 -17.82
N ASP A 33 4.55 4.41 -18.06
CA ASP A 33 4.82 3.85 -19.38
C ASP A 33 3.59 3.83 -20.30
N PHE A 34 2.39 4.10 -19.75
CA PHE A 34 1.08 4.06 -20.41
C PHE A 34 0.26 5.30 -20.05
N ALA A 35 0.81 6.48 -20.30
CA ALA A 35 0.23 7.76 -19.88
C ALA A 35 -1.21 8.00 -20.40
N GLU A 36 -1.59 7.34 -21.50
CA GLU A 36 -2.92 7.44 -22.09
C GLU A 36 -4.02 6.77 -21.25
N ILE A 37 -3.68 5.89 -20.30
CA ILE A 37 -4.65 5.33 -19.33
C ILE A 37 -5.27 6.45 -18.49
N GLY A 38 -4.49 7.52 -18.22
CA GLY A 38 -4.91 8.59 -17.35
C GLY A 38 -5.10 8.18 -15.89
N ASP A 39 -5.88 8.96 -15.15
CA ASP A 39 -6.19 8.66 -13.75
C ASP A 39 -7.29 7.60 -13.67
N ILE A 40 -6.96 6.49 -13.02
CA ILE A 40 -7.93 5.41 -12.75
C ILE A 40 -8.80 5.82 -11.57
N LYS A 41 -10.12 5.94 -11.80
CA LYS A 41 -11.07 6.28 -10.76
C LYS A 41 -11.25 5.12 -9.77
N GLU A 42 -10.90 5.36 -8.51
CA GLU A 42 -11.05 4.42 -7.40
C GLU A 42 -12.38 4.70 -6.68
N ASP A 43 -13.50 4.15 -7.19
CA ASP A 43 -14.84 4.33 -6.63
C ASP A 43 -15.41 3.05 -5.96
N GLY A 44 -14.55 2.10 -5.65
CA GLY A 44 -14.89 0.91 -4.87
C GLY A 44 -15.18 1.22 -3.40
N ASN A 45 -15.88 0.31 -2.74
CA ASN A 45 -16.28 0.42 -1.34
C ASN A 45 -15.29 -0.25 -0.37
N SER A 46 -14.18 -0.79 -0.89
CA SER A 46 -13.12 -1.43 -0.11
C SER A 46 -11.77 -1.29 -0.79
N VAL A 47 -10.67 -1.44 -0.02
CA VAL A 47 -9.30 -1.52 -0.57
C VAL A 47 -9.16 -2.65 -1.57
N LEU A 48 -9.87 -3.75 -1.38
CA LEU A 48 -9.89 -4.87 -2.33
C LEU A 48 -10.52 -4.46 -3.66
N GLU A 49 -11.69 -3.82 -3.63
CA GLU A 49 -12.37 -3.35 -4.84
C GLU A 49 -11.52 -2.32 -5.59
N ASN A 50 -10.96 -1.33 -4.90
CA ASN A 50 -10.10 -0.32 -5.50
C ASN A 50 -8.84 -0.94 -6.12
N SER A 51 -8.21 -1.90 -5.44
CA SER A 51 -7.06 -2.62 -5.99
C SER A 51 -7.43 -3.38 -7.26
N PHE A 52 -8.58 -4.11 -7.28
CA PHE A 52 -9.05 -4.78 -8.49
C PHE A 52 -9.43 -3.83 -9.62
N ILE A 53 -10.06 -2.68 -9.33
CA ILE A 53 -10.36 -1.67 -10.35
C ILE A 53 -9.06 -1.25 -11.05
N LYS A 54 -8.02 -0.92 -10.30
CA LYS A 54 -6.72 -0.51 -10.87
C LYS A 54 -6.11 -1.61 -11.73
N SER A 55 -6.02 -2.83 -11.23
CA SER A 55 -5.40 -3.92 -11.98
C SER A 55 -6.20 -4.31 -13.22
N ARG A 56 -7.53 -4.36 -13.16
CA ARG A 56 -8.38 -4.68 -14.32
C ARG A 56 -8.31 -3.63 -15.41
N VAL A 57 -8.49 -2.35 -15.06
CA VAL A 57 -8.40 -1.25 -16.04
C VAL A 57 -7.04 -1.26 -16.73
N THR A 58 -5.97 -1.49 -15.97
CA THR A 58 -4.61 -1.58 -16.54
C THR A 58 -4.44 -2.78 -17.45
N PHE A 59 -4.93 -3.96 -17.07
CA PHE A 59 -4.90 -5.16 -17.90
C PHE A 59 -5.72 -4.97 -19.19
N ASP A 60 -6.94 -4.48 -19.08
CA ASP A 60 -7.85 -4.28 -20.21
C ASP A 60 -7.27 -3.32 -21.26
N TYR A 61 -6.50 -2.32 -20.82
CA TYR A 61 -5.82 -1.39 -21.71
C TYR A 61 -4.55 -1.97 -22.35
N THR A 62 -3.69 -2.63 -21.53
CA THR A 62 -2.34 -3.03 -21.95
C THR A 62 -2.26 -4.44 -22.53
N ASN A 63 -3.23 -5.30 -22.17
CA ASN A 63 -3.20 -6.75 -22.41
C ASN A 63 -1.94 -7.42 -21.82
N ILE A 64 -1.31 -6.81 -20.82
CA ILE A 64 -0.17 -7.34 -20.07
C ILE A 64 -0.66 -7.63 -18.64
N PRO A 65 -0.29 -8.78 -18.03
CA PRO A 65 -0.62 -9.04 -16.64
C PRO A 65 -0.32 -7.84 -15.75
N SER A 66 -1.24 -7.51 -14.87
CA SER A 66 -1.13 -6.31 -14.03
C SER A 66 -1.24 -6.64 -12.56
N VAL A 67 -0.51 -5.89 -11.75
CA VAL A 67 -0.56 -5.91 -10.29
C VAL A 67 -0.88 -4.52 -9.78
N ALA A 68 -1.83 -4.44 -8.85
CA ALA A 68 -2.16 -3.20 -8.15
C ALA A 68 -2.05 -3.39 -6.65
N ASP A 69 -1.76 -2.32 -5.91
CA ASP A 69 -1.95 -2.28 -4.48
C ASP A 69 -2.94 -1.19 -4.08
N ASP A 70 -3.70 -1.46 -3.04
CA ASP A 70 -4.41 -0.41 -2.31
C ASP A 70 -4.17 -0.57 -0.81
N THR A 71 -4.14 0.57 -0.08
CA THR A 71 -3.69 0.60 1.31
C THR A 71 -4.59 1.50 2.13
N ALA A 72 -5.04 0.98 3.27
CA ALA A 72 -5.71 1.73 4.32
C ALA A 72 -4.85 1.79 5.58
N LEU A 73 -4.90 2.94 6.26
CA LEU A 73 -4.60 3.09 7.68
C LEU A 73 -5.94 3.03 8.43
N GLU A 74 -6.06 2.11 9.37
CA GLU A 74 -7.25 1.94 10.19
C GLU A 74 -6.89 2.21 11.65
N VAL A 75 -7.55 3.16 12.30
CA VAL A 75 -7.31 3.53 13.71
C VAL A 75 -8.54 3.16 14.53
N ASP A 76 -8.36 2.32 15.55
CA ASP A 76 -9.49 1.69 16.25
C ASP A 76 -10.40 2.70 16.95
N ILE A 77 -9.85 3.66 17.67
CA ILE A 77 -10.64 4.68 18.40
C ILE A 77 -11.36 5.63 17.44
N LEU A 78 -10.94 5.71 16.19
CA LEU A 78 -11.59 6.48 15.12
C LEU A 78 -12.54 5.60 14.28
N ASN A 79 -12.96 4.44 14.78
CA ASN A 79 -13.83 3.48 14.10
C ASN A 79 -13.30 3.05 12.71
N GLY A 80 -11.99 2.97 12.56
CA GLY A 80 -11.32 2.57 11.33
C GLY A 80 -10.93 3.72 10.38
N ASP A 81 -11.27 4.97 10.72
CA ASP A 81 -10.78 6.12 9.97
C ASP A 81 -9.22 6.22 10.08
N PRO A 82 -8.53 6.72 9.05
CA PRO A 82 -9.01 7.22 7.75
C PRO A 82 -9.49 6.16 6.74
N GLY A 83 -9.18 4.87 6.91
CA GLY A 83 -9.68 3.78 6.08
C GLY A 83 -9.46 4.01 4.58
N LEU A 84 -10.51 3.95 3.77
CA LEU A 84 -10.47 4.22 2.32
C LEU A 84 -9.99 5.64 1.96
N TYR A 85 -10.08 6.56 2.90
CA TYR A 85 -9.66 7.95 2.70
C TYR A 85 -8.21 8.21 3.10
N THR A 86 -7.43 7.18 3.37
CA THR A 86 -6.03 7.27 3.85
C THR A 86 -5.19 8.27 3.03
N ALA A 87 -5.28 8.25 1.71
CA ALA A 87 -4.50 9.14 0.86
C ALA A 87 -5.01 10.60 0.83
N ARG A 88 -6.29 10.81 1.17
CA ARG A 88 -6.99 12.12 1.10
C ARG A 88 -7.77 12.44 2.38
N TYR A 89 -7.27 12.00 3.52
CA TYR A 89 -7.95 12.16 4.81
C TYR A 89 -8.21 13.62 5.16
N ALA A 90 -7.25 14.50 4.87
CA ALA A 90 -7.41 15.95 5.10
C ALA A 90 -8.19 16.66 3.98
N GLY A 91 -8.52 15.99 2.87
CA GLY A 91 -9.25 16.54 1.73
C GLY A 91 -8.58 16.22 0.39
N GLU A 92 -9.01 16.91 -0.66
CA GLU A 92 -8.43 16.80 -2.00
C GLU A 92 -7.13 17.62 -2.11
N ASN A 93 -6.17 17.15 -2.92
CA ASN A 93 -4.90 17.82 -3.19
C ASN A 93 -4.07 18.18 -1.95
N VAL A 94 -4.12 17.33 -0.93
CA VAL A 94 -3.39 17.49 0.34
C VAL A 94 -2.04 16.81 0.32
N THR A 95 -1.14 17.28 1.17
CA THR A 95 0.17 16.65 1.40
C THR A 95 0.05 15.52 2.42
N TYR A 96 1.08 14.66 2.51
CA TYR A 96 1.18 13.67 3.59
C TYR A 96 1.18 14.35 4.96
N ASP A 97 1.77 15.53 5.06
CA ASP A 97 1.83 16.29 6.31
C ASP A 97 0.46 16.77 6.77
N ASP A 98 -0.40 17.22 5.84
CA ASP A 98 -1.78 17.62 6.14
C ASP A 98 -2.59 16.44 6.68
N ASN A 99 -2.44 15.26 6.06
CA ASN A 99 -3.11 14.04 6.50
C ASN A 99 -2.65 13.61 7.91
N MET A 100 -1.33 13.65 8.19
CA MET A 100 -0.79 13.33 9.51
C MET A 100 -1.27 14.33 10.56
N ASN A 101 -1.26 15.64 10.26
CA ASN A 101 -1.70 16.67 11.18
C ASN A 101 -3.19 16.50 11.53
N LYS A 102 -4.04 16.20 10.54
CA LYS A 102 -5.44 15.91 10.79
C LYS A 102 -5.62 14.70 11.70
N LEU A 103 -4.85 13.62 11.47
CA LEU A 103 -4.90 12.42 12.29
C LEU A 103 -4.49 12.71 13.73
N LEU A 104 -3.35 13.39 13.92
CA LEU A 104 -2.86 13.75 15.26
C LEU A 104 -3.86 14.63 16.01
N ASN A 105 -4.46 15.60 15.33
CA ASN A 105 -5.50 16.46 15.92
C ASN A 105 -6.77 15.67 16.30
N ALA A 106 -7.18 14.69 15.49
CA ALA A 106 -8.34 13.85 15.79
C ALA A 106 -8.10 12.93 17.00
N MET A 107 -6.84 12.71 17.35
CA MET A 107 -6.42 11.86 18.47
C MET A 107 -5.87 12.67 19.65
N ASP A 108 -6.08 13.99 19.66
CA ASP A 108 -5.63 14.83 20.77
C ASP A 108 -6.27 14.39 22.11
N GLY A 109 -5.44 14.25 23.14
CA GLY A 109 -5.85 13.77 24.47
C GLY A 109 -6.12 12.26 24.58
N VAL A 110 -5.97 11.48 23.51
CA VAL A 110 -6.10 10.01 23.55
C VAL A 110 -4.81 9.41 24.13
N PRO A 111 -4.87 8.59 25.21
CA PRO A 111 -3.69 7.91 25.77
C PRO A 111 -3.02 6.97 24.74
N PHE A 112 -1.70 6.84 24.84
CA PHE A 112 -0.92 6.04 23.86
C PHE A 112 -1.43 4.59 23.72
N GLU A 113 -1.84 3.96 24.83
CA GLU A 113 -2.34 2.59 24.86
C GLU A 113 -3.65 2.40 24.07
N GLU A 114 -4.43 3.47 23.88
CA GLU A 114 -5.69 3.47 23.13
C GLU A 114 -5.51 3.90 21.66
N ARG A 115 -4.29 4.24 21.26
CA ARG A 115 -3.97 4.71 19.89
C ARG A 115 -3.65 3.55 18.93
N THR A 116 -4.28 2.39 19.16
CA THR A 116 -4.07 1.20 18.34
C THR A 116 -4.53 1.42 16.90
N ALA A 117 -3.73 0.93 15.96
CA ALA A 117 -3.97 1.12 14.53
C ALA A 117 -3.33 -0.01 13.72
N ARG A 118 -3.77 -0.17 12.49
CA ARG A 118 -3.12 -1.07 11.54
C ARG A 118 -3.02 -0.44 10.17
N PHE A 119 -1.93 -0.76 9.48
CA PHE A 119 -1.89 -0.65 8.03
C PHE A 119 -2.35 -1.96 7.41
N ARG A 120 -3.22 -1.85 6.42
CA ARG A 120 -3.70 -2.96 5.60
C ARG A 120 -3.39 -2.67 4.14
N THR A 121 -2.67 -3.56 3.45
CA THR A 121 -2.47 -3.50 2.01
C THR A 121 -3.07 -4.73 1.35
N VAL A 122 -3.87 -4.52 0.33
CA VAL A 122 -4.31 -5.56 -0.59
C VAL A 122 -3.55 -5.42 -1.90
N ILE A 123 -2.97 -6.52 -2.37
CA ILE A 123 -2.37 -6.62 -3.70
C ILE A 123 -3.24 -7.54 -4.54
N THR A 124 -3.65 -7.07 -5.71
CA THR A 124 -4.40 -7.84 -6.70
C THR A 124 -3.55 -8.14 -7.93
N TYR A 125 -3.76 -9.29 -8.54
CA TYR A 125 -3.16 -9.71 -9.79
C TYR A 125 -4.27 -10.04 -10.78
N VAL A 126 -4.14 -9.56 -12.02
CA VAL A 126 -5.06 -9.81 -13.12
C VAL A 126 -4.27 -10.18 -14.36
N ASP A 127 -4.57 -11.34 -14.96
CA ASP A 127 -3.95 -11.81 -16.21
C ASP A 127 -4.98 -12.05 -17.34
N GLY A 128 -6.24 -11.72 -17.08
CA GLY A 128 -7.36 -11.91 -18.02
C GLY A 128 -7.83 -13.34 -18.18
N GLY A 129 -7.26 -14.27 -17.41
CA GLY A 129 -7.62 -15.69 -17.40
C GLY A 129 -8.33 -16.12 -16.12
N THR A 130 -8.03 -17.30 -15.68
CA THR A 130 -8.60 -17.90 -14.45
C THR A 130 -7.72 -17.72 -13.23
N ASN A 131 -6.60 -17.00 -13.36
CA ASN A 131 -5.59 -16.87 -12.30
C ASN A 131 -5.66 -15.53 -11.56
N ASP A 132 -6.75 -14.77 -11.74
CA ASP A 132 -6.95 -13.55 -10.94
C ASP A 132 -6.98 -13.90 -9.46
N PHE A 133 -6.18 -13.20 -8.66
CA PHE A 133 -6.14 -13.41 -7.22
C PHE A 133 -5.81 -12.12 -6.46
N PHE A 134 -5.99 -12.18 -5.16
CA PHE A 134 -5.48 -11.17 -4.25
C PHE A 134 -4.74 -11.78 -3.06
N VAL A 135 -3.92 -10.97 -2.43
CA VAL A 135 -3.27 -11.24 -1.14
C VAL A 135 -3.34 -9.99 -0.28
N GLU A 136 -3.23 -10.19 1.02
CA GLU A 136 -3.31 -9.11 2.00
C GLU A 136 -2.12 -9.17 2.96
N GLY A 137 -1.59 -7.99 3.28
CA GLY A 137 -0.61 -7.80 4.35
C GLY A 137 -1.11 -6.79 5.37
N ILE A 138 -0.94 -7.10 6.64
CA ILE A 138 -1.34 -6.27 7.78
C ILE A 138 -0.13 -6.03 8.66
N LEU A 139 0.02 -4.81 9.13
CA LEU A 139 0.98 -4.43 10.16
C LEU A 139 0.22 -3.74 11.29
N GLU A 140 0.19 -4.36 12.45
CA GLU A 140 -0.38 -3.77 13.67
C GLU A 140 0.62 -2.79 14.31
N GLY A 141 0.10 -1.74 14.93
CA GLY A 141 0.90 -0.73 15.59
C GLY A 141 0.08 0.28 16.37
N HIS A 142 0.69 1.43 16.64
CA HIS A 142 0.05 2.54 17.35
C HIS A 142 0.35 3.85 16.63
N ILE A 143 -0.56 4.81 16.76
CA ILE A 143 -0.31 6.17 16.31
C ILE A 143 0.40 6.93 17.42
N LEU A 144 1.57 7.49 17.12
CA LEU A 144 2.32 8.37 18.04
C LEU A 144 1.56 9.67 18.32
N GLU A 145 1.94 10.37 19.38
CA GLU A 145 1.42 11.71 19.67
C GLU A 145 2.08 12.79 18.83
N GLU A 146 3.30 12.53 18.34
CA GLU A 146 4.07 13.42 17.50
C GLU A 146 4.82 12.66 16.40
N LYS A 147 5.26 13.37 15.36
CA LYS A 147 6.02 12.80 14.25
C LYS A 147 7.43 12.43 14.70
N GLN A 148 7.90 11.23 14.37
CA GLN A 148 9.24 10.73 14.63
C GLN A 148 9.88 10.18 13.36
N GLY A 149 11.10 10.65 13.03
CA GLY A 149 11.81 10.25 11.83
C GLY A 149 11.40 11.05 10.58
N HIS A 150 12.07 10.73 9.47
CA HIS A 150 11.89 11.46 8.20
C HIS A 150 12.05 10.55 6.97
N LEU A 151 12.22 9.25 7.19
CA LEU A 151 12.29 8.26 6.12
C LEU A 151 10.89 7.79 5.73
N GLY A 152 10.78 7.16 4.56
CA GLY A 152 9.51 6.61 4.07
C GLY A 152 8.58 7.67 3.51
N PHE A 153 7.26 7.44 3.64
CA PHE A 153 6.20 8.31 3.11
C PHE A 153 4.87 8.10 3.84
N GLY A 154 3.89 8.95 3.54
CA GLY A 154 2.55 8.83 4.11
C GLY A 154 2.55 9.05 5.62
N TYR A 155 2.00 8.10 6.37
CA TYR A 155 1.89 8.15 7.81
C TYR A 155 3.07 7.49 8.56
N ASP A 156 4.14 7.10 7.88
CA ASP A 156 5.31 6.45 8.50
C ASP A 156 5.85 7.19 9.74
N PRO A 157 5.91 8.56 9.75
CA PRO A 157 6.41 9.30 10.91
C PRO A 157 5.54 9.20 12.16
N VAL A 158 4.27 8.86 12.03
CA VAL A 158 3.33 8.75 13.15
C VAL A 158 2.94 7.32 13.47
N PHE A 159 3.39 6.34 12.69
CA PHE A 159 3.06 4.94 12.91
C PHE A 159 4.19 4.21 13.65
N PHE A 160 3.93 3.86 14.90
CA PHE A 160 4.86 3.14 15.79
C PHE A 160 4.66 1.64 15.71
N VAL A 161 5.74 0.90 15.61
CA VAL A 161 5.75 -0.57 15.59
C VAL A 161 6.28 -1.08 16.93
N PRO A 162 5.41 -1.61 17.82
CA PRO A 162 5.80 -2.03 19.17
C PRO A 162 6.94 -3.04 19.21
N GLU A 163 6.93 -4.04 18.32
CA GLU A 163 7.98 -5.07 18.24
C GLU A 163 9.37 -4.52 17.92
N LYS A 164 9.43 -3.36 17.27
CA LYS A 164 10.68 -2.67 16.91
C LYS A 164 11.03 -1.49 17.84
N GLY A 165 10.06 -1.04 18.64
CA GLY A 165 10.23 0.09 19.56
C GLY A 165 10.47 1.43 18.86
N MET A 166 10.01 1.59 17.59
CA MET A 166 10.27 2.79 16.80
C MET A 166 9.20 3.04 15.71
N SER A 167 9.17 4.26 15.16
CA SER A 167 8.29 4.57 14.03
C SER A 167 8.83 3.98 12.71
N LEU A 168 7.93 3.77 11.73
CA LEU A 168 8.33 3.34 10.39
C LEU A 168 9.30 4.33 9.73
N ALA A 169 9.18 5.62 10.00
CA ALA A 169 10.05 6.65 9.44
C ALA A 169 11.45 6.73 10.07
N THR A 170 11.74 5.95 11.10
CA THR A 170 13.08 5.81 11.69
C THR A 170 13.80 4.54 11.25
N MET A 171 13.11 3.65 10.50
CA MET A 171 13.67 2.40 10.02
C MET A 171 14.38 2.60 8.68
N SER A 172 15.42 1.81 8.43
CA SER A 172 15.97 1.68 7.06
C SER A 172 14.93 1.04 6.12
N SER A 173 15.07 1.30 4.83
CA SER A 173 14.20 0.72 3.81
C SER A 173 14.18 -0.81 3.88
N ASP A 174 15.31 -1.45 4.17
CA ASP A 174 15.42 -2.91 4.24
C ASP A 174 14.58 -3.46 5.40
N ILE A 175 14.74 -2.90 6.61
CA ILE A 175 13.95 -3.30 7.80
C ILE A 175 12.46 -3.06 7.53
N LYS A 176 12.10 -1.88 7.00
CA LYS A 176 10.71 -1.57 6.66
C LYS A 176 10.13 -2.55 5.65
N ASN A 177 10.87 -2.90 4.59
CA ASN A 177 10.43 -3.83 3.55
C ASN A 177 10.20 -5.26 4.06
N GLU A 178 10.86 -5.66 5.15
CA GLU A 178 10.62 -6.97 5.77
C GLU A 178 9.32 -7.03 6.56
N ILE A 179 8.99 -5.97 7.30
CA ILE A 179 7.91 -6.01 8.30
C ILE A 179 6.66 -5.26 7.89
N SER A 180 6.74 -4.36 6.90
CA SER A 180 5.59 -3.51 6.54
C SER A 180 4.43 -4.32 5.95
N HIS A 181 3.22 -3.79 6.09
CA HIS A 181 2.00 -4.29 5.46
C HIS A 181 2.22 -4.62 3.97
N ARG A 182 2.85 -3.71 3.21
CA ARG A 182 3.17 -3.94 1.80
C ARG A 182 4.25 -4.99 1.62
N GLY A 183 5.29 -4.99 2.44
CA GLY A 183 6.33 -6.02 2.43
C GLY A 183 5.75 -7.42 2.60
N ILE A 184 4.88 -7.59 3.62
CA ILE A 184 4.15 -8.84 3.90
C ILE A 184 3.24 -9.23 2.72
N ALA A 185 2.49 -8.27 2.16
CA ALA A 185 1.61 -8.53 1.01
C ALA A 185 2.41 -8.97 -0.23
N ILE A 186 3.56 -8.33 -0.52
CA ILE A 186 4.40 -8.71 -1.66
C ILE A 186 5.00 -10.11 -1.48
N ASP A 187 5.41 -10.50 -0.27
CA ASP A 187 5.94 -11.84 -0.04
C ASP A 187 4.85 -12.92 -0.21
N LYS A 188 3.62 -12.64 0.22
CA LYS A 188 2.46 -13.50 -0.10
C LYS A 188 2.16 -13.54 -1.60
N PHE A 189 2.28 -12.41 -2.29
CA PHE A 189 2.13 -12.33 -3.74
C PHE A 189 3.15 -13.22 -4.46
N LYS A 190 4.43 -13.12 -4.10
CA LYS A 190 5.51 -13.97 -4.67
C LYS A 190 5.21 -15.45 -4.47
N ASN A 191 4.86 -15.86 -3.24
CA ASN A 191 4.50 -17.24 -2.96
C ASN A 191 3.31 -17.73 -3.81
N LYS A 192 2.33 -16.87 -4.08
CA LYS A 192 1.19 -17.20 -4.93
C LYS A 192 1.58 -17.34 -6.40
N ILE A 193 2.46 -16.47 -6.89
CA ILE A 193 3.04 -16.55 -8.23
C ILE A 193 3.83 -17.86 -8.40
N ASP A 194 4.67 -18.23 -7.42
CA ASP A 194 5.42 -19.49 -7.45
C ASP A 194 4.48 -20.69 -7.56
N GLN A 195 3.39 -20.71 -6.80
CA GLN A 195 2.40 -21.80 -6.83
C GLN A 195 1.66 -21.90 -8.18
N LEU A 196 1.32 -20.77 -8.80
CA LEU A 196 0.54 -20.73 -10.03
C LEU A 196 1.37 -21.03 -11.27
N PHE A 197 2.63 -20.63 -11.29
CA PHE A 197 3.46 -20.66 -12.49
C PHE A 197 4.67 -21.59 -12.37
N ASN A 198 4.84 -22.31 -11.27
CA ASN A 198 5.96 -23.25 -10.98
C ASN A 198 7.35 -22.59 -11.25
N VAL A 199 7.54 -21.38 -10.74
CA VAL A 199 8.78 -20.59 -10.92
C VAL A 199 9.71 -20.79 -9.75
#